data_b725286031630ebc09aeb42ec81beb69
#
_entry.id   b725286031630ebc09aeb42ec81beb69
#
_cell.length_a   1.000
_cell.length_b   1.000
_cell.length_c   1.000
_cell.angle_alpha   90.00
_cell.angle_beta   90.00
_cell.angle_gamma   90.00
#
_symmetry.space_group_name_H-M   'P 1'
#
loop_
_entity.id
_entity.type
_entity.pdbx_description
1 polymer ?
#
loop_
_entity_poly.entity_id
_entity_poly.type
_entity_poly.pdbx_seq_one_letter_code
_entity_poly.pdbx_strand_id
1 'polypeptide(L)'
;MTSAPDQPPAACVLGTLPGTVFEGRRIGIVDLDREGREIGRIDLAEEALPDHVRDRENGARGGQSASGGEQNGARPRWVFSDTPKWYPPLLAAGVSIERCHDLRLAHAILARSELVTAPEAVRAAADWDAAPADAAAPEQAAALFDVDAGRGFIPQVPHDLEATLAEYVRQTAAIETASDPGRLRLLLAAESAGGLVAAEMRAAGVPWDEAEHDRILTELLGPRPIRDGKPEKMLAKAEEVRAALDDPRVNLDSPNRLLAALRNAGINVASTSKWELQTSEHPAIEPLLEYKKMARLLSANGWHWLDEWVDEGRYRPVYVPGGVVTGRWAASGGGALQIPRQLRPALRADEGWRLVSADVAQLEPRALAAMSGDRAMAAAGYGRDLYSGLVDAGVVATRQEAKIAVLGAMYGSTTGEAGALVPRLQQNFPAAMHLVDSAAEAGRQGGVVSTWLSRTSPPPGEGWQRLQRAANRFDATGADEQRARRAAGDQGRFTRNFVVQGTAAEWALAWLADLRLRLARLPEFDGTRPAAASGPVFSRRAHLVFFLHDEVIVHAPAEQADQAAEAIRAAAAAAGRLLFGDAPVDFPLDLSIGERAIKE
;
A
#
# COMPACT_ATOMS: atom_id res chain seq x y z
N MET A 1 -35.35 -23.51 20.62
CA MET A 1 -35.46 -22.05 20.86
C MET A 1 -34.47 -21.73 21.97
N THR A 2 -33.22 -21.43 21.59
CA THR A 2 -32.19 -20.96 22.53
C THR A 2 -32.42 -19.46 22.70
N SER A 3 -32.61 -19.00 23.97
CA SER A 3 -32.71 -17.59 24.34
C SER A 3 -31.52 -16.83 23.73
N ALA A 4 -31.81 -15.69 23.12
CA ALA A 4 -30.75 -14.78 22.64
C ALA A 4 -29.78 -14.47 23.81
N PRO A 5 -28.48 -14.47 23.59
CA PRO A 5 -27.52 -14.16 24.66
C PRO A 5 -27.74 -12.72 25.12
N ASP A 6 -27.75 -12.49 26.43
CA ASP A 6 -27.92 -11.17 27.06
C ASP A 6 -26.80 -10.17 26.75
N GLN A 7 -25.71 -10.60 26.10
CA GLN A 7 -24.61 -9.75 25.70
C GLN A 7 -24.34 -9.87 24.18
N PRO A 8 -24.09 -8.73 23.50
CA PRO A 8 -23.70 -8.77 22.09
C PRO A 8 -22.36 -9.49 21.93
N PRO A 9 -22.15 -10.23 20.82
CA PRO A 9 -20.90 -10.93 20.58
C PRO A 9 -19.73 -9.93 20.44
N ALA A 10 -18.57 -10.32 20.96
CA ALA A 10 -17.33 -9.57 20.81
C ALA A 10 -16.72 -9.78 19.41
N ALA A 11 -16.85 -11.00 18.88
CA ALA A 11 -16.42 -11.38 17.54
C ALA A 11 -17.45 -12.30 16.86
N CYS A 12 -17.53 -12.20 15.53
CA CYS A 12 -18.35 -13.04 14.65
C CYS A 12 -17.45 -13.67 13.58
N VAL A 13 -17.21 -14.98 13.67
CA VAL A 13 -16.39 -15.72 12.71
C VAL A 13 -17.26 -16.22 11.57
N LEU A 14 -16.90 -15.85 10.33
CA LEU A 14 -17.61 -16.25 9.11
C LEU A 14 -16.87 -17.35 8.36
N GLY A 15 -17.63 -18.29 7.81
CA GLY A 15 -17.09 -19.30 6.90
C GLY A 15 -18.17 -19.98 6.09
N THR A 16 -17.79 -20.61 4.99
CA THR A 16 -18.69 -21.41 4.18
C THR A 16 -18.99 -22.73 4.90
N LEU A 17 -20.21 -23.23 4.72
CA LEU A 17 -20.61 -24.54 5.22
C LEU A 17 -20.62 -25.56 4.08
N PRO A 18 -20.39 -26.86 4.36
CA PRO A 18 -20.59 -27.92 3.38
C PRO A 18 -22.04 -27.89 2.89
N GLY A 19 -22.23 -27.85 1.59
CA GLY A 19 -23.56 -27.85 0.97
C GLY A 19 -23.59 -28.77 -0.24
N THR A 20 -24.77 -29.29 -0.59
CA THR A 20 -24.98 -29.97 -1.87
C THR A 20 -25.23 -28.94 -2.97
N VAL A 21 -24.91 -29.29 -4.21
CA VAL A 21 -25.11 -28.44 -5.41
C VAL A 21 -26.55 -27.93 -5.55
N PHE A 22 -27.52 -28.60 -4.92
CA PHE A 22 -28.96 -28.29 -5.00
C PHE A 22 -29.46 -27.36 -3.86
N GLU A 23 -28.71 -27.19 -2.78
CA GLU A 23 -29.16 -26.42 -1.59
C GLU A 23 -28.67 -24.96 -1.56
N GLY A 24 -27.96 -24.52 -2.59
CA GLY A 24 -27.30 -23.21 -2.62
C GLY A 24 -26.08 -23.15 -1.66
N ARG A 25 -25.36 -22.04 -1.72
CA ARG A 25 -24.23 -21.82 -0.80
C ARG A 25 -24.74 -21.39 0.56
N ARG A 26 -24.20 -22.00 1.60
CA ARG A 26 -24.55 -21.71 3.00
C ARG A 26 -23.35 -21.11 3.74
N ILE A 27 -23.65 -20.17 4.61
CA ILE A 27 -22.68 -19.47 5.44
C ILE A 27 -22.96 -19.78 6.90
N GLY A 28 -21.92 -20.18 7.61
CA GLY A 28 -21.95 -20.31 9.04
C GLY A 28 -21.34 -19.09 9.74
N ILE A 29 -21.93 -18.69 10.85
CA ILE A 29 -21.44 -17.61 11.71
C ILE A 29 -21.33 -18.18 13.12
N VAL A 30 -20.15 -18.05 13.72
CA VAL A 30 -19.91 -18.39 15.13
C VAL A 30 -19.73 -17.09 15.92
N ASP A 31 -20.60 -16.89 16.91
CA ASP A 31 -20.53 -15.76 17.83
C ASP A 31 -19.65 -16.10 19.03
N LEU A 32 -18.70 -15.25 19.31
CA LEU A 32 -17.75 -15.42 20.42
C LEU A 32 -17.88 -14.28 21.43
N ASP A 33 -17.75 -14.60 22.71
CA ASP A 33 -17.63 -13.60 23.79
C ASP A 33 -16.21 -12.99 23.83
N ARG A 34 -15.96 -12.14 24.85
CA ARG A 34 -14.64 -11.48 25.00
C ARG A 34 -13.52 -12.44 25.38
N GLU A 35 -13.87 -13.57 25.96
CA GLU A 35 -12.95 -14.65 26.33
C GLU A 35 -12.75 -15.66 25.19
N GLY A 36 -13.38 -15.42 24.01
CA GLY A 36 -13.27 -16.29 22.84
C GLY A 36 -14.12 -17.57 22.92
N ARG A 37 -15.07 -17.66 23.85
CA ARG A 37 -15.99 -18.82 23.97
C ARG A 37 -17.16 -18.66 23.03
N GLU A 38 -17.58 -19.75 22.39
CA GLU A 38 -18.77 -19.78 21.54
C GLU A 38 -20.03 -19.53 22.38
N ILE A 39 -20.79 -18.50 22.01
CA ILE A 39 -22.07 -18.13 22.63
C ILE A 39 -23.26 -18.31 21.70
N GLY A 40 -23.02 -18.56 20.42
CA GLY A 40 -24.05 -18.83 19.44
C GLY A 40 -23.48 -19.27 18.10
N ARG A 41 -24.29 -20.03 17.36
CA ARG A 41 -23.96 -20.45 15.99
C ARG A 41 -25.18 -20.28 15.08
N ILE A 42 -24.98 -19.72 13.92
CA ILE A 42 -26.02 -19.42 12.94
C ILE A 42 -25.62 -20.04 11.62
N ASP A 43 -26.60 -20.59 10.93
CA ASP A 43 -26.51 -21.12 9.58
C ASP A 43 -27.54 -20.42 8.69
N LEU A 44 -27.10 -19.78 7.63
CA LEU A 44 -27.95 -19.00 6.73
C LEU A 44 -27.55 -19.19 5.26
N ALA A 45 -28.47 -18.91 4.35
CA ALA A 45 -28.20 -18.84 2.93
C ALA A 45 -27.25 -17.66 2.62
N GLU A 46 -26.35 -17.80 1.64
CA GLU A 46 -25.37 -16.75 1.29
C GLU A 46 -26.07 -15.40 0.97
N GLU A 47 -27.24 -15.45 0.35
CA GLU A 47 -28.04 -14.27 0.00
C GLU A 47 -28.57 -13.51 1.22
N ALA A 48 -28.73 -14.17 2.37
CA ALA A 48 -29.22 -13.57 3.63
C ALA A 48 -28.09 -12.91 4.45
N LEU A 49 -26.83 -13.15 4.10
CA LEU A 49 -25.69 -12.62 4.83
C LEU A 49 -25.70 -11.07 4.93
N PRO A 50 -25.95 -10.30 3.86
CA PRO A 50 -25.91 -8.85 3.93
C PRO A 50 -26.93 -8.28 4.94
N ASP A 51 -28.16 -8.81 4.95
CA ASP A 51 -29.19 -8.34 5.89
C ASP A 51 -28.83 -8.69 7.33
N HIS A 52 -28.33 -9.89 7.58
CA HIS A 52 -27.87 -10.28 8.90
C HIS A 52 -26.73 -9.38 9.42
N VAL A 53 -25.74 -9.07 8.57
CA VAL A 53 -24.63 -8.17 8.93
C VAL A 53 -25.15 -6.75 9.20
N ARG A 54 -26.06 -6.25 8.35
CA ARG A 54 -26.69 -4.93 8.50
C ARG A 54 -27.42 -4.80 9.83
N ASP A 55 -28.20 -5.80 10.21
CA ASP A 55 -28.95 -5.81 11.47
C ASP A 55 -28.02 -5.75 12.67
N ARG A 56 -26.91 -6.48 12.67
CA ARG A 56 -25.91 -6.44 13.74
C ARG A 56 -25.15 -5.12 13.81
N GLU A 57 -24.78 -4.54 12.68
CA GLU A 57 -24.12 -3.22 12.63
C GLU A 57 -25.07 -2.09 13.08
N ASN A 58 -26.39 -2.20 12.80
CA ASN A 58 -27.40 -1.22 13.17
C ASN A 58 -27.94 -1.45 14.59
N GLY A 59 -28.09 -2.69 15.03
CA GLY A 59 -28.53 -3.02 16.39
C GLY A 59 -27.65 -2.43 17.48
N ALA A 60 -26.35 -2.32 17.21
CA ALA A 60 -25.40 -1.61 18.05
C ALA A 60 -25.61 -0.08 18.09
N ARG A 61 -26.30 0.52 17.08
CA ARG A 61 -26.69 1.95 17.06
C ARG A 61 -27.98 2.24 17.84
N GLY A 62 -28.87 1.24 17.99
CA GLY A 62 -30.24 1.42 18.54
C GLY A 62 -30.36 1.34 20.05
N GLY A 63 -29.32 1.05 20.80
CA GLY A 63 -29.30 0.92 22.25
C GLY A 63 -29.36 2.25 23.03
N GLN A 64 -30.17 3.23 22.60
CA GLN A 64 -30.56 4.34 23.47
C GLN A 64 -31.67 3.84 24.40
N SER A 65 -31.29 3.30 25.55
CA SER A 65 -32.22 3.06 26.65
C SER A 65 -32.72 4.39 27.21
N ALA A 66 -34.02 4.48 27.43
CA ALA A 66 -34.72 5.63 28.04
C ALA A 66 -34.29 5.91 29.50
N SER A 67 -33.26 5.29 30.01
CA SER A 67 -32.67 5.48 31.33
C SER A 67 -31.17 5.80 31.20
N GLY A 68 -30.84 7.02 30.83
CA GLY A 68 -29.61 7.80 31.09
C GLY A 68 -28.23 7.17 31.27
N GLY A 69 -27.99 5.94 30.83
CA GLY A 69 -26.69 5.28 30.81
C GLY A 69 -26.31 4.90 29.39
N GLU A 70 -25.22 5.44 28.85
CA GLU A 70 -24.62 5.03 27.58
C GLU A 70 -24.13 3.56 27.66
N GLN A 71 -25.02 2.61 27.42
CA GLN A 71 -24.62 1.28 27.00
C GLN A 71 -24.39 1.33 25.48
N ASN A 72 -23.24 1.85 25.07
CA ASN A 72 -22.73 1.67 23.73
C ASN A 72 -22.45 0.17 23.54
N GLY A 73 -23.40 -0.58 23.03
CA GLY A 73 -23.20 -1.95 22.57
C GLY A 73 -22.11 -1.92 21.51
N ALA A 74 -20.88 -2.30 21.87
CA ALA A 74 -19.77 -2.31 20.93
C ALA A 74 -20.13 -3.24 19.76
N ARG A 75 -20.00 -2.74 18.52
CA ARG A 75 -20.21 -3.55 17.32
C ARG A 75 -19.26 -4.74 17.33
N PRO A 76 -19.67 -5.91 16.82
CA PRO A 76 -18.81 -7.08 16.77
C PRO A 76 -17.58 -6.83 15.88
N ARG A 77 -16.51 -7.57 16.12
CA ARG A 77 -15.41 -7.71 15.19
C ARG A 77 -15.71 -8.86 14.24
N TRP A 78 -15.85 -8.57 12.95
CA TRP A 78 -16.04 -9.60 11.93
C TRP A 78 -14.72 -10.31 11.65
N VAL A 79 -14.68 -11.62 11.79
CA VAL A 79 -13.48 -12.42 11.50
C VAL A 79 -13.64 -13.03 10.12
N PHE A 80 -12.79 -12.60 9.20
CA PHE A 80 -12.76 -13.03 7.81
C PHE A 80 -11.53 -13.92 7.55
N SER A 81 -11.72 -14.98 6.79
CA SER A 81 -10.59 -15.71 6.23
C SER A 81 -9.72 -14.82 5.35
N ASP A 82 -10.35 -13.98 4.51
CA ASP A 82 -9.71 -12.97 3.66
C ASP A 82 -10.72 -11.87 3.30
N THR A 83 -10.40 -10.61 3.52
CA THR A 83 -11.31 -9.49 3.25
C THR A 83 -11.80 -9.42 1.79
N PRO A 84 -10.97 -9.62 0.75
CA PRO A 84 -11.41 -9.66 -0.65
C PRO A 84 -12.48 -10.71 -0.96
N LYS A 85 -12.59 -11.76 -0.17
CA LYS A 85 -13.64 -12.79 -0.32
C LYS A 85 -14.98 -12.34 0.23
N TRP A 86 -14.99 -11.73 1.43
CA TRP A 86 -16.21 -11.55 2.21
C TRP A 86 -16.82 -10.15 2.10
N TYR A 87 -15.98 -9.12 1.95
CA TYR A 87 -16.47 -7.75 2.07
C TYR A 87 -17.05 -7.14 0.79
N PRO A 88 -16.52 -7.38 -0.43
CA PRO A 88 -17.10 -6.82 -1.65
C PRO A 88 -18.58 -7.15 -1.89
N PRO A 89 -19.08 -8.38 -1.63
CA PRO A 89 -20.51 -8.68 -1.74
C PRO A 89 -21.36 -7.87 -0.76
N LEU A 90 -20.89 -7.62 0.47
CA LEU A 90 -21.56 -6.79 1.45
C LEU A 90 -21.65 -5.34 0.97
N LEU A 91 -20.55 -4.77 0.45
CA LEU A 91 -20.53 -3.42 -0.12
C LEU A 91 -21.51 -3.28 -1.30
N ALA A 92 -21.56 -4.27 -2.18
CA ALA A 92 -22.49 -4.30 -3.31
C ALA A 92 -23.96 -4.33 -2.83
N ALA A 93 -24.24 -4.97 -1.69
CA ALA A 93 -25.55 -4.98 -1.04
C ALA A 93 -25.82 -3.73 -0.16
N GLY A 94 -24.96 -2.71 -0.17
CA GLY A 94 -25.11 -1.49 0.60
C GLY A 94 -24.79 -1.64 2.08
N VAL A 95 -23.97 -2.61 2.47
CA VAL A 95 -23.58 -2.88 3.85
C VAL A 95 -22.10 -2.57 4.06
N SER A 96 -21.80 -1.67 5.00
CA SER A 96 -20.46 -1.41 5.51
C SER A 96 -20.32 -1.91 6.94
N ILE A 97 -19.14 -2.41 7.30
CA ILE A 97 -18.81 -2.86 8.65
C ILE A 97 -17.81 -1.93 9.31
N GLU A 98 -17.82 -1.86 10.65
CA GLU A 98 -16.90 -0.98 11.37
C GLU A 98 -15.50 -1.55 11.47
N ARG A 99 -15.37 -2.83 11.82
CA ARG A 99 -14.07 -3.46 12.07
C ARG A 99 -14.07 -4.95 11.75
N CYS A 100 -12.92 -5.44 11.28
CA CYS A 100 -12.72 -6.86 11.09
C CYS A 100 -11.39 -7.35 11.68
N HIS A 101 -11.17 -8.65 11.61
CA HIS A 101 -9.90 -9.33 11.75
C HIS A 101 -9.71 -10.20 10.51
N ASP A 102 -8.75 -9.84 9.67
CA ASP A 102 -8.40 -10.57 8.46
C ASP A 102 -7.33 -11.61 8.80
N LEU A 103 -7.72 -12.90 8.73
CA LEU A 103 -6.85 -14.00 9.17
C LEU A 103 -5.63 -14.18 8.25
N ARG A 104 -5.78 -13.99 6.96
CA ARG A 104 -4.66 -14.09 6.00
C ARG A 104 -3.60 -13.02 6.26
N LEU A 105 -4.03 -11.76 6.40
CA LEU A 105 -3.12 -10.64 6.70
C LEU A 105 -2.45 -10.81 8.08
N ALA A 106 -3.22 -11.24 9.07
CA ALA A 106 -2.73 -11.49 10.42
C ALA A 106 -1.74 -12.66 10.45
N HIS A 107 -2.02 -13.76 9.73
CA HIS A 107 -1.13 -14.93 9.63
C HIS A 107 0.25 -14.52 9.12
N ALA A 108 0.33 -13.77 8.02
CA ALA A 108 1.58 -13.32 7.42
C ALA A 108 2.47 -12.50 8.39
N ILE A 109 1.85 -11.78 9.32
CA ILE A 109 2.54 -11.02 10.37
C ILE A 109 2.97 -11.95 11.50
N LEU A 110 2.04 -12.73 12.06
CA LEU A 110 2.28 -13.58 13.24
C LEU A 110 3.31 -14.67 12.98
N ALA A 111 3.32 -15.25 11.78
CA ALA A 111 4.29 -16.28 11.39
C ALA A 111 5.75 -15.80 11.46
N ARG A 112 5.99 -14.48 11.37
CA ARG A 112 7.34 -13.89 11.33
C ARG A 112 7.67 -13.03 12.54
N SER A 113 6.68 -12.56 13.30
CA SER A 113 6.87 -11.58 14.38
C SER A 113 7.79 -12.14 15.49
N GLU A 114 8.80 -11.34 15.85
CA GLU A 114 9.69 -11.64 16.99
C GLU A 114 8.97 -11.56 18.34
N LEU A 115 7.78 -10.94 18.40
CA LEU A 115 6.99 -10.90 19.64
C LEU A 115 6.26 -12.22 19.92
N VAL A 116 6.03 -13.06 18.90
CA VAL A 116 5.38 -14.36 19.07
C VAL A 116 6.39 -15.36 19.64
N THR A 117 6.15 -15.80 20.85
CA THR A 117 7.09 -16.65 21.60
C THR A 117 7.13 -18.10 21.10
N ALA A 118 6.05 -18.60 20.50
CA ALA A 118 5.92 -19.94 19.92
C ALA A 118 5.31 -19.88 18.50
N PRO A 119 6.07 -19.44 17.49
CA PRO A 119 5.54 -19.23 16.15
C PRO A 119 5.29 -20.53 15.36
N GLU A 120 5.72 -21.69 15.87
CA GLU A 120 5.66 -22.98 15.17
C GLU A 120 4.23 -23.37 14.84
N ALA A 121 3.28 -23.14 15.76
CA ALA A 121 1.87 -23.44 15.54
C ALA A 121 1.25 -22.61 14.42
N VAL A 122 1.63 -21.33 14.30
CA VAL A 122 1.21 -20.44 13.20
C VAL A 122 1.86 -20.89 11.90
N ARG A 123 3.18 -21.10 11.88
CA ARG A 123 3.94 -21.51 10.70
C ARG A 123 3.53 -22.88 10.15
N ALA A 124 3.06 -23.80 11.01
CA ALA A 124 2.57 -25.10 10.58
C ALA A 124 1.27 -25.02 9.77
N ALA A 125 0.52 -23.92 9.87
CA ALA A 125 -0.70 -23.67 9.11
C ALA A 125 -0.40 -23.02 7.76
N ALA A 126 0.44 -23.65 6.94
CA ALA A 126 0.97 -23.12 5.68
C ALA A 126 -0.12 -22.77 4.64
N ASP A 127 -1.31 -23.34 4.74
CA ASP A 127 -2.45 -23.02 3.87
C ASP A 127 -2.92 -21.56 4.02
N TRP A 128 -2.52 -20.89 5.10
CA TRP A 128 -2.82 -19.50 5.36
C TRP A 128 -1.76 -18.52 4.80
N ASP A 129 -0.63 -19.02 4.34
CA ASP A 129 0.41 -18.24 3.63
C ASP A 129 0.10 -18.21 2.11
N ALA A 130 -1.03 -17.66 1.74
CA ALA A 130 -1.57 -17.67 0.38
C ALA A 130 -1.84 -16.26 -0.15
N ALA A 131 -2.01 -16.17 -1.47
CA ALA A 131 -2.40 -14.92 -2.13
C ALA A 131 -3.84 -14.50 -1.75
N PRO A 132 -4.18 -13.20 -1.82
CA PRO A 132 -5.56 -12.74 -1.61
C PRO A 132 -6.50 -13.31 -2.66
N ALA A 133 -7.79 -13.47 -2.30
CA ALA A 133 -8.82 -14.10 -3.14
C ALA A 133 -9.03 -13.42 -4.50
N ASP A 134 -8.70 -12.13 -4.60
CA ASP A 134 -8.80 -11.33 -5.83
C ASP A 134 -7.44 -11.09 -6.51
N ALA A 135 -6.40 -11.84 -6.11
CA ALA A 135 -5.11 -11.75 -6.79
C ALA A 135 -5.27 -12.16 -8.26
N ALA A 136 -4.88 -11.26 -9.16
CA ALA A 136 -4.68 -11.63 -10.54
C ALA A 136 -3.53 -12.64 -10.63
N ALA A 137 -3.66 -13.65 -11.50
CA ALA A 137 -2.52 -14.48 -11.85
C ALA A 137 -1.38 -13.54 -12.30
N PRO A 138 -0.14 -13.74 -11.84
CA PRO A 138 0.96 -12.92 -12.30
C PRO A 138 0.94 -12.95 -13.82
N GLU A 139 0.89 -11.79 -14.48
CA GLU A 139 1.14 -11.68 -15.91
C GLU A 139 2.53 -12.26 -16.14
N GLN A 140 2.58 -13.53 -16.55
CA GLN A 140 3.79 -14.08 -17.10
C GLN A 140 4.06 -13.24 -18.34
N ALA A 141 5.11 -12.42 -18.27
CA ALA A 141 5.67 -11.82 -19.47
C ALA A 141 5.73 -12.96 -20.51
N ALA A 142 4.90 -12.87 -21.54
CA ALA A 142 4.73 -13.92 -22.53
C ALA A 142 6.11 -14.25 -23.11
N ALA A 143 6.76 -15.26 -22.56
CA ALA A 143 7.88 -15.90 -23.19
C ALA A 143 7.31 -16.61 -24.41
N LEU A 144 7.80 -16.25 -25.58
CA LEU A 144 7.29 -16.63 -26.91
C LEU A 144 7.25 -18.16 -27.16
N PHE A 145 7.53 -19.00 -26.17
CA PHE A 145 7.73 -20.45 -26.30
C PHE A 145 7.19 -21.30 -25.13
N ASP A 146 6.35 -20.78 -24.24
CA ASP A 146 5.73 -21.61 -23.21
C ASP A 146 4.30 -21.99 -23.62
N VAL A 147 4.17 -23.09 -24.35
CA VAL A 147 2.90 -23.61 -24.89
C VAL A 147 2.10 -24.39 -23.83
N ASP A 148 2.64 -24.61 -22.62
CA ASP A 148 2.02 -25.44 -21.55
C ASP A 148 1.99 -24.83 -20.15
N ALA A 149 2.09 -23.51 -20.00
CA ALA A 149 1.74 -22.89 -18.73
C ALA A 149 0.22 -22.85 -18.60
N GLY A 150 -0.38 -23.95 -18.19
CA GLY A 150 -1.75 -23.99 -17.70
C GLY A 150 -1.94 -22.85 -16.71
N ARG A 151 -3.12 -22.20 -16.68
CA ARG A 151 -3.50 -21.18 -15.71
C ARG A 151 -3.11 -21.71 -14.33
N GLY A 152 -1.97 -21.24 -13.79
CA GLY A 152 -1.45 -21.72 -12.52
C GLY A 152 -2.53 -21.48 -11.46
N PHE A 153 -2.94 -22.54 -10.79
CA PHE A 153 -3.81 -22.44 -9.62
C PHE A 153 -3.09 -21.59 -8.58
N ILE A 154 -3.65 -20.41 -8.27
CA ILE A 154 -3.15 -19.58 -7.18
C ILE A 154 -3.79 -20.14 -5.90
N PRO A 155 -3.00 -20.71 -4.96
CA PRO A 155 -3.55 -21.18 -3.71
C PRO A 155 -4.24 -20.03 -2.98
N GLN A 156 -5.46 -20.29 -2.53
CA GLN A 156 -6.22 -19.37 -1.69
C GLN A 156 -6.29 -19.94 -0.28
N VAL A 157 -6.48 -19.08 0.72
CA VAL A 157 -6.70 -19.51 2.09
C VAL A 157 -8.01 -20.31 2.21
N PRO A 158 -8.13 -21.21 3.20
CA PRO A 158 -9.39 -21.88 3.52
C PRO A 158 -10.50 -20.87 3.83
N HIS A 159 -11.72 -21.12 3.32
CA HIS A 159 -12.88 -20.27 3.58
C HIS A 159 -13.98 -21.00 4.34
N ASP A 160 -13.81 -22.28 4.65
CA ASP A 160 -14.77 -23.04 5.44
C ASP A 160 -14.76 -22.58 6.91
N LEU A 161 -15.91 -22.72 7.57
CA LEU A 161 -16.12 -22.20 8.93
C LEU A 161 -15.17 -22.80 9.95
N GLU A 162 -14.97 -24.11 9.91
CA GLU A 162 -14.16 -24.80 10.92
C GLU A 162 -12.67 -24.45 10.77
N ALA A 163 -12.15 -24.38 9.56
CA ALA A 163 -10.77 -23.92 9.31
C ALA A 163 -10.59 -22.46 9.73
N THR A 164 -11.57 -21.59 9.43
CA THR A 164 -11.57 -20.17 9.80
C THR A 164 -11.57 -20.02 11.33
N LEU A 165 -12.40 -20.76 12.03
CA LEU A 165 -12.47 -20.75 13.50
C LEU A 165 -11.17 -21.28 14.12
N ALA A 166 -10.64 -22.39 13.61
CA ALA A 166 -9.39 -22.97 14.08
C ALA A 166 -8.20 -22.00 13.93
N GLU A 167 -8.12 -21.30 12.81
CA GLU A 167 -7.08 -20.29 12.60
C GLU A 167 -7.26 -19.09 13.53
N TYR A 168 -8.49 -18.60 13.72
CA TYR A 168 -8.75 -17.53 14.67
C TYR A 168 -8.32 -17.87 16.09
N VAL A 169 -8.63 -19.07 16.57
CA VAL A 169 -8.20 -19.57 17.88
C VAL A 169 -6.67 -19.65 17.96
N ARG A 170 -6.01 -20.14 16.91
CA ARG A 170 -4.54 -20.23 16.84
C ARG A 170 -3.89 -18.85 16.91
N GLN A 171 -4.39 -17.89 16.14
CA GLN A 171 -3.88 -16.52 16.12
C GLN A 171 -4.11 -15.82 17.47
N THR A 172 -5.30 -16.00 18.07
CA THR A 172 -5.61 -15.43 19.38
C THR A 172 -4.64 -15.96 20.45
N ALA A 173 -4.39 -17.26 20.48
CA ALA A 173 -3.44 -17.86 21.41
C ALA A 173 -2.00 -17.33 21.19
N ALA A 174 -1.57 -17.17 19.93
CA ALA A 174 -0.27 -16.59 19.61
C ALA A 174 -0.14 -15.13 20.06
N ILE A 175 -1.22 -14.34 19.96
CA ILE A 175 -1.26 -12.96 20.42
C ILE A 175 -1.22 -12.89 21.95
N GLU A 176 -2.00 -13.70 22.64
CA GLU A 176 -2.10 -13.69 24.11
C GLU A 176 -0.79 -14.08 24.78
N THR A 177 -0.05 -15.01 24.18
CA THR A 177 1.26 -15.47 24.68
C THR A 177 2.44 -14.65 24.19
N ALA A 178 2.22 -13.65 23.35
CA ALA A 178 3.28 -12.78 22.82
C ALA A 178 3.93 -11.95 23.93
N SER A 179 5.19 -11.56 23.72
CA SER A 179 5.94 -10.71 24.66
C SER A 179 5.37 -9.27 24.76
N ASP A 180 4.68 -8.79 23.73
CA ASP A 180 3.92 -7.54 23.74
C ASP A 180 2.59 -7.70 22.94
N PRO A 181 1.56 -8.25 23.59
CA PRO A 181 0.25 -8.47 22.95
C PRO A 181 -0.42 -7.18 22.48
N GLY A 182 -0.19 -6.06 23.19
CA GLY A 182 -0.80 -4.76 22.88
C GLY A 182 -0.33 -4.23 21.54
N ARG A 183 0.98 -4.29 21.31
CA ARG A 183 1.62 -3.84 20.07
C ARG A 183 1.19 -4.69 18.87
N LEU A 184 1.15 -6.02 19.04
CA LEU A 184 0.64 -6.92 18.00
C LEU A 184 -0.83 -6.68 17.67
N ARG A 185 -1.71 -6.54 18.68
CA ARG A 185 -3.12 -6.26 18.44
C ARG A 185 -3.32 -4.98 17.65
N LEU A 186 -2.52 -3.95 17.93
CA LEU A 186 -2.59 -2.69 17.18
C LEU A 186 -2.17 -2.87 15.72
N LEU A 187 -1.06 -3.56 15.47
CA LEU A 187 -0.60 -3.85 14.10
C LEU A 187 -1.63 -4.65 13.30
N LEU A 188 -2.16 -5.73 13.88
CA LEU A 188 -3.16 -6.59 13.22
C LEU A 188 -4.48 -5.86 12.96
N ALA A 189 -4.90 -4.98 13.89
CA ALA A 189 -6.08 -4.16 13.70
C ALA A 189 -5.90 -3.13 12.59
N ALA A 190 -4.74 -2.48 12.52
CA ALA A 190 -4.41 -1.51 11.46
C ALA A 190 -4.33 -2.21 10.09
N GLU A 191 -3.71 -3.39 10.02
CA GLU A 191 -3.62 -4.18 8.78
C GLU A 191 -5.00 -4.64 8.29
N SER A 192 -5.84 -5.17 9.20
CA SER A 192 -7.20 -5.58 8.88
C SER A 192 -8.06 -4.40 8.42
N ALA A 193 -7.93 -3.23 9.06
CA ALA A 193 -8.58 -2.00 8.61
C ALA A 193 -8.09 -1.58 7.21
N GLY A 194 -6.80 -1.78 6.91
CA GLY A 194 -6.24 -1.60 5.57
C GLY A 194 -6.95 -2.47 4.52
N GLY A 195 -7.25 -3.73 4.86
CA GLY A 195 -8.06 -4.62 4.01
C GLY A 195 -9.44 -4.05 3.70
N LEU A 196 -10.14 -3.53 4.72
CA LEU A 196 -11.44 -2.87 4.54
C LEU A 196 -11.33 -1.63 3.65
N VAL A 197 -10.37 -0.74 3.92
CA VAL A 197 -10.15 0.48 3.12
C VAL A 197 -9.88 0.14 1.65
N ALA A 198 -9.05 -0.86 1.37
CA ALA A 198 -8.76 -1.29 0.00
C ALA A 198 -10.02 -1.76 -0.74
N ALA A 199 -10.85 -2.58 -0.08
CA ALA A 199 -12.12 -3.04 -0.64
C ALA A 199 -13.11 -1.88 -0.86
N GLU A 200 -13.20 -0.94 0.06
CA GLU A 200 -14.06 0.25 -0.02
C GLU A 200 -13.64 1.18 -1.15
N MET A 201 -12.34 1.49 -1.27
CA MET A 201 -11.83 2.32 -2.36
C MET A 201 -12.07 1.67 -3.73
N ARG A 202 -11.91 0.35 -3.83
CA ARG A 202 -12.22 -0.38 -5.07
C ARG A 202 -13.72 -0.34 -5.41
N ALA A 203 -14.59 -0.51 -4.41
CA ALA A 203 -16.05 -0.43 -4.59
C ALA A 203 -16.49 0.97 -5.01
N ALA A 204 -15.98 2.01 -4.35
CA ALA A 204 -16.29 3.41 -4.66
C ALA A 204 -15.74 3.84 -6.02
N GLY A 205 -14.52 3.41 -6.35
CA GLY A 205 -13.77 3.85 -7.51
C GLY A 205 -13.30 5.30 -7.43
N VAL A 206 -12.22 5.60 -8.12
CA VAL A 206 -11.69 6.96 -8.28
C VAL A 206 -12.50 7.69 -9.35
N PRO A 207 -13.12 8.85 -9.09
CA PRO A 207 -13.79 9.63 -10.12
C PRO A 207 -12.82 10.00 -11.25
N TRP A 208 -13.20 9.68 -12.49
CA TRP A 208 -12.32 9.80 -13.65
C TRP A 208 -13.03 10.42 -14.85
N ASP A 209 -12.45 11.48 -15.40
CA ASP A 209 -12.90 12.15 -16.62
C ASP A 209 -12.22 11.49 -17.83
N GLU A 210 -12.94 10.54 -18.48
CA GLU A 210 -12.45 9.79 -19.64
C GLU A 210 -12.16 10.70 -20.84
N ALA A 211 -12.98 11.73 -21.05
CA ALA A 211 -12.80 12.67 -22.14
C ALA A 211 -11.54 13.53 -21.95
N GLU A 212 -11.27 13.95 -20.72
CA GLU A 212 -10.04 14.68 -20.40
C GLU A 212 -8.80 13.78 -20.54
N HIS A 213 -8.91 12.50 -20.15
CA HIS A 213 -7.82 11.54 -20.35
C HIS A 213 -7.51 11.35 -21.85
N ASP A 214 -8.53 11.08 -22.66
CA ASP A 214 -8.39 10.97 -24.13
C ASP A 214 -7.79 12.24 -24.75
N ARG A 215 -8.25 13.42 -24.31
CA ARG A 215 -7.70 14.71 -24.75
C ARG A 215 -6.20 14.82 -24.44
N ILE A 216 -5.80 14.46 -23.22
CA ILE A 216 -4.38 14.49 -22.79
C ILE A 216 -3.55 13.51 -23.62
N LEU A 217 -4.02 12.29 -23.84
CA LEU A 217 -3.31 11.32 -24.68
C LEU A 217 -3.18 11.81 -26.11
N THR A 218 -4.25 12.35 -26.69
CA THR A 218 -4.26 12.91 -28.04
C THR A 218 -3.31 14.10 -28.17
N GLU A 219 -3.27 14.97 -27.16
CA GLU A 219 -2.33 16.09 -27.14
C GLU A 219 -0.88 15.63 -27.08
N LEU A 220 -0.56 14.63 -26.24
CA LEU A 220 0.82 14.19 -26.02
C LEU A 220 1.33 13.19 -27.05
N LEU A 221 0.46 12.30 -27.55
CA LEU A 221 0.85 11.18 -28.40
C LEU A 221 0.38 11.34 -29.86
N GLY A 222 -0.62 12.18 -30.12
CA GLY A 222 -1.37 12.25 -31.37
C GLY A 222 -2.70 11.48 -31.28
N PRO A 223 -3.54 11.49 -32.34
CA PRO A 223 -4.82 10.82 -32.35
C PRO A 223 -4.70 9.32 -32.03
N ARG A 224 -5.75 8.77 -31.39
CA ARG A 224 -5.82 7.33 -31.11
C ARG A 224 -5.71 6.53 -32.41
N PRO A 225 -4.78 5.57 -32.53
CA PRO A 225 -4.66 4.73 -33.72
C PRO A 225 -5.93 3.90 -33.96
N ILE A 226 -6.35 3.77 -35.22
CA ILE A 226 -7.54 2.96 -35.61
C ILE A 226 -7.28 1.45 -35.46
N ARG A 227 -6.01 1.05 -35.52
CA ARG A 227 -5.53 -0.34 -35.33
C ARG A 227 -4.39 -0.35 -34.35
N ASP A 228 -4.05 -1.56 -33.89
CA ASP A 228 -2.85 -1.72 -33.06
C ASP A 228 -1.63 -1.08 -33.73
N GLY A 229 -1.08 -0.05 -33.09
CA GLY A 229 0.01 0.72 -33.64
C GLY A 229 0.42 1.84 -32.69
N LYS A 230 1.49 2.53 -33.09
CA LYS A 230 1.97 3.71 -32.36
C LYS A 230 1.26 4.97 -32.86
N PRO A 231 0.92 5.89 -31.97
CA PRO A 231 0.36 7.19 -32.32
C PRO A 231 1.32 8.02 -33.20
N GLU A 232 0.75 8.91 -34.00
CA GLU A 232 1.46 9.70 -35.01
C GLU A 232 2.66 10.48 -34.46
N LYS A 233 2.50 11.21 -33.36
CA LYS A 233 3.59 11.99 -32.74
C LYS A 233 4.71 11.08 -32.22
N MET A 234 4.36 9.89 -31.75
CA MET A 234 5.34 8.91 -31.29
C MET A 234 6.14 8.32 -32.47
N LEU A 235 5.47 8.08 -33.62
CA LEU A 235 6.14 7.66 -34.84
C LEU A 235 7.10 8.74 -35.36
N ALA A 236 6.66 9.99 -35.41
CA ALA A 236 7.50 11.12 -35.82
C ALA A 236 8.75 11.23 -34.91
N LYS A 237 8.55 11.11 -33.59
CA LYS A 237 9.67 11.16 -32.64
C LYS A 237 10.64 9.96 -32.81
N ALA A 238 10.11 8.79 -33.17
CA ALA A 238 10.94 7.62 -33.48
C ALA A 238 11.82 7.84 -34.72
N GLU A 239 11.29 8.51 -35.76
CA GLU A 239 12.06 8.86 -36.97
C GLU A 239 13.16 9.89 -36.66
N GLU A 240 12.88 10.89 -35.82
CA GLU A 240 13.91 11.84 -35.35
C GLU A 240 15.09 11.10 -34.69
N VAL A 241 14.80 10.14 -33.79
CA VAL A 241 15.84 9.31 -33.12
C VAL A 241 16.62 8.48 -34.13
N ARG A 242 15.92 7.82 -35.07
CA ARG A 242 16.55 6.99 -36.10
C ARG A 242 17.47 7.79 -37.00
N ALA A 243 17.01 8.96 -37.41
CA ALA A 243 17.82 9.89 -38.24
C ALA A 243 19.07 10.36 -37.47
N ALA A 244 18.91 10.73 -36.19
CA ALA A 244 20.04 11.19 -35.38
C ALA A 244 21.06 10.08 -35.02
N LEU A 245 20.63 8.79 -35.02
CA LEU A 245 21.52 7.62 -34.83
C LEU A 245 22.08 7.07 -36.14
N ASP A 246 21.66 7.59 -37.30
CA ASP A 246 21.96 7.05 -38.65
C ASP A 246 21.61 5.53 -38.75
N ASP A 247 20.55 5.10 -38.05
CA ASP A 247 20.04 3.72 -38.07
C ASP A 247 18.53 3.68 -38.30
N PRO A 248 18.06 3.63 -39.56
CA PRO A 248 16.61 3.68 -39.87
C PRO A 248 15.86 2.43 -39.43
N ARG A 249 16.54 1.35 -39.01
CA ARG A 249 15.91 0.09 -38.60
C ARG A 249 15.97 -0.18 -37.10
N VAL A 250 16.57 0.70 -36.32
CA VAL A 250 16.68 0.47 -34.88
C VAL A 250 15.30 0.33 -34.23
N ASN A 251 15.14 -0.73 -33.44
CA ASN A 251 13.96 -0.91 -32.59
C ASN A 251 14.19 -0.22 -31.25
N LEU A 252 13.54 0.94 -31.07
CA LEU A 252 13.66 1.77 -29.85
C LEU A 252 13.01 1.14 -28.61
N ASP A 253 12.11 0.16 -28.78
CA ASP A 253 11.46 -0.54 -27.67
C ASP A 253 12.27 -1.76 -27.17
N SER A 254 13.32 -2.15 -27.91
CA SER A 254 14.21 -3.22 -27.49
C SER A 254 15.45 -2.64 -26.78
N PRO A 255 15.58 -2.75 -25.45
CA PRO A 255 16.70 -2.17 -24.70
C PRO A 255 18.06 -2.62 -25.24
N ASN A 256 18.19 -3.90 -25.61
CA ASN A 256 19.45 -4.45 -26.12
C ASN A 256 19.80 -3.91 -27.51
N ARG A 257 18.82 -3.82 -28.43
CA ARG A 257 19.04 -3.27 -29.79
C ARG A 257 19.31 -1.77 -29.73
N LEU A 258 18.57 -1.04 -28.90
CA LEU A 258 18.79 0.38 -28.68
C LEU A 258 20.19 0.63 -28.11
N LEU A 259 20.63 -0.14 -27.11
CA LEU A 259 21.95 0.01 -26.50
C LEU A 259 23.08 -0.24 -27.54
N ALA A 260 22.91 -1.24 -28.40
CA ALA A 260 23.85 -1.49 -29.49
C ALA A 260 23.91 -0.33 -30.49
N ALA A 261 22.75 0.23 -30.89
CA ALA A 261 22.68 1.38 -31.80
C ALA A 261 23.34 2.63 -31.20
N LEU A 262 23.09 2.91 -29.91
CA LEU A 262 23.71 4.01 -29.17
C LEU A 262 25.25 3.89 -29.19
N ARG A 263 25.79 2.69 -28.91
CA ARG A 263 27.22 2.44 -28.93
C ARG A 263 27.82 2.60 -30.34
N ASN A 264 27.12 2.12 -31.38
CA ASN A 264 27.54 2.29 -32.77
C ASN A 264 27.59 3.77 -33.19
N ALA A 265 26.70 4.60 -32.65
CA ALA A 265 26.68 6.06 -32.81
C ALA A 265 27.73 6.79 -31.93
N GLY A 266 28.61 6.04 -31.23
CA GLY A 266 29.66 6.62 -30.38
C GLY A 266 29.17 7.05 -28.97
N ILE A 267 27.93 6.72 -28.60
CA ILE A 267 27.35 7.04 -27.28
C ILE A 267 27.71 5.92 -26.30
N ASN A 268 28.68 6.17 -25.43
CA ASN A 268 29.29 5.18 -24.56
C ASN A 268 28.48 5.12 -23.22
N VAL A 269 27.40 4.35 -23.24
CA VAL A 269 26.51 4.15 -22.06
C VAL A 269 26.42 2.66 -21.72
N ALA A 270 26.30 2.34 -20.42
CA ALA A 270 26.15 0.97 -19.94
C ALA A 270 24.70 0.49 -20.01
N SER A 271 23.74 1.41 -19.96
CA SER A 271 22.31 1.12 -20.01
C SER A 271 21.52 2.20 -20.78
N THR A 272 20.27 1.91 -21.10
CA THR A 272 19.34 2.90 -21.66
C THR A 272 18.54 3.64 -20.59
N SER A 273 19.03 3.69 -19.35
CA SER A 273 18.37 4.43 -18.27
C SER A 273 18.44 5.94 -18.51
N LYS A 274 17.44 6.67 -18.04
CA LYS A 274 17.38 8.14 -18.20
C LYS A 274 18.65 8.83 -17.71
N TRP A 275 19.13 8.43 -16.53
CA TRP A 275 20.29 9.06 -15.88
C TRP A 275 21.56 8.90 -16.70
N GLU A 276 21.74 7.73 -17.30
CA GLU A 276 22.91 7.42 -18.09
C GLU A 276 22.86 8.09 -19.46
N LEU A 277 21.68 8.12 -20.09
CA LEU A 277 21.48 8.85 -21.34
C LEU A 277 21.74 10.34 -21.18
N GLN A 278 21.34 10.94 -20.07
CA GLN A 278 21.53 12.38 -19.79
C GLN A 278 23.00 12.79 -19.62
N THR A 279 23.93 11.85 -19.50
CA THR A 279 25.38 12.17 -19.45
C THR A 279 25.98 12.47 -20.82
N SER A 280 25.26 12.24 -21.91
CA SER A 280 25.72 12.46 -23.29
C SER A 280 25.01 13.65 -23.93
N GLU A 281 25.77 14.46 -24.65
CA GLU A 281 25.27 15.63 -25.41
C GLU A 281 24.92 15.29 -26.88
N HIS A 282 24.89 13.99 -27.23
CA HIS A 282 24.60 13.57 -28.59
C HIS A 282 23.17 13.97 -29.03
N PRO A 283 22.95 14.46 -30.27
CA PRO A 283 21.66 14.96 -30.75
C PRO A 283 20.50 13.95 -30.65
N ALA A 284 20.79 12.64 -30.64
CA ALA A 284 19.76 11.60 -30.47
C ALA A 284 19.17 11.50 -29.06
N ILE A 285 19.83 12.06 -28.03
CA ILE A 285 19.48 11.81 -26.63
C ILE A 285 18.15 12.48 -26.26
N GLU A 286 17.98 13.76 -26.58
CA GLU A 286 16.75 14.49 -26.25
C GLU A 286 15.52 13.85 -26.91
N PRO A 287 15.49 13.63 -28.25
CA PRO A 287 14.38 12.92 -28.89
C PRO A 287 14.13 11.52 -28.32
N LEU A 288 15.20 10.79 -27.98
CA LEU A 288 15.07 9.47 -27.37
C LEU A 288 14.43 9.49 -25.99
N LEU A 289 14.77 10.45 -25.14
CA LEU A 289 14.16 10.62 -23.83
C LEU A 289 12.68 10.98 -23.94
N GLU A 290 12.32 11.83 -24.89
CA GLU A 290 10.92 12.15 -25.20
C GLU A 290 10.16 10.91 -25.70
N TYR A 291 10.73 10.18 -26.66
CA TYR A 291 10.14 8.93 -27.15
C TYR A 291 9.90 7.94 -26.01
N LYS A 292 10.87 7.73 -25.13
CA LYS A 292 10.73 6.83 -23.97
C LYS A 292 9.64 7.30 -22.99
N LYS A 293 9.49 8.61 -22.82
CA LYS A 293 8.40 9.19 -22.01
C LYS A 293 7.03 8.91 -22.64
N MET A 294 6.89 9.08 -23.96
CA MET A 294 5.68 8.74 -24.71
C MET A 294 5.38 7.23 -24.64
N ALA A 295 6.39 6.39 -24.88
CA ALA A 295 6.24 4.94 -24.82
C ALA A 295 5.79 4.44 -23.47
N ARG A 296 6.34 5.02 -22.38
CA ARG A 296 5.91 4.70 -21.02
C ARG A 296 4.46 5.14 -20.76
N LEU A 297 4.07 6.33 -21.20
CA LEU A 297 2.70 6.80 -21.07
C LEU A 297 1.72 5.89 -21.81
N LEU A 298 2.03 5.57 -23.07
CA LEU A 298 1.17 4.71 -23.91
C LEU A 298 1.03 3.30 -23.30
N SER A 299 2.11 2.69 -22.84
CA SER A 299 2.08 1.33 -22.30
C SER A 299 1.45 1.24 -20.91
N ALA A 300 1.67 2.25 -20.05
CA ALA A 300 1.21 2.19 -18.67
C ALA A 300 -0.19 2.79 -18.47
N ASN A 301 -0.57 3.82 -19.22
CA ASN A 301 -1.81 4.56 -19.05
C ASN A 301 -2.38 5.05 -20.40
N GLY A 302 -2.15 4.32 -21.49
CA GLY A 302 -2.70 4.63 -22.80
C GLY A 302 -4.18 4.26 -22.93
N TRP A 303 -4.73 4.29 -24.15
CA TRP A 303 -6.14 4.01 -24.41
C TRP A 303 -6.56 2.59 -24.01
N HIS A 304 -5.68 1.57 -24.15
CA HIS A 304 -5.97 0.23 -23.67
C HIS A 304 -6.21 0.20 -22.16
N TRP A 305 -5.37 0.90 -21.40
CA TRP A 305 -5.56 1.06 -19.96
C TRP A 305 -6.89 1.77 -19.64
N LEU A 306 -7.23 2.83 -20.41
CA LEU A 306 -8.48 3.56 -20.21
C LEU A 306 -9.70 2.64 -20.42
N ASP A 307 -9.70 1.86 -21.52
CA ASP A 307 -10.78 0.94 -21.85
C ASP A 307 -10.90 -0.23 -20.84
N GLU A 308 -9.80 -0.65 -20.24
CA GLU A 308 -9.77 -1.81 -19.33
C GLU A 308 -10.11 -1.43 -17.88
N TRP A 309 -9.67 -0.27 -17.42
CA TRP A 309 -9.68 0.08 -16.00
C TRP A 309 -10.67 1.17 -15.61
N VAL A 310 -11.23 1.88 -16.57
CA VAL A 310 -12.23 2.93 -16.33
C VAL A 310 -13.58 2.50 -16.87
N ASP A 311 -14.56 2.45 -15.99
CA ASP A 311 -15.94 2.08 -16.31
C ASP A 311 -16.89 3.00 -15.55
N GLU A 312 -17.93 3.50 -16.24
CA GLU A 312 -18.92 4.44 -15.70
C GLU A 312 -18.29 5.67 -15.00
N GLY A 313 -17.20 6.20 -15.55
CA GLY A 313 -16.48 7.33 -14.98
C GLY A 313 -15.77 7.01 -13.67
N ARG A 314 -15.42 5.75 -13.43
CA ARG A 314 -14.70 5.28 -12.24
C ARG A 314 -13.51 4.43 -12.63
N TYR A 315 -12.34 4.83 -12.16
CA TYR A 315 -11.15 4.01 -12.17
C TYR A 315 -11.10 3.13 -10.91
N ARG A 316 -11.03 1.80 -11.06
CA ARG A 316 -11.08 0.84 -9.95
C ARG A 316 -9.80 -0.02 -9.86
N PRO A 317 -8.71 0.53 -9.31
CA PRO A 317 -7.47 -0.23 -9.14
C PRO A 317 -7.62 -1.34 -8.10
N VAL A 318 -6.79 -2.37 -8.23
CA VAL A 318 -6.71 -3.45 -7.24
C VAL A 318 -5.53 -3.19 -6.31
N TYR A 319 -5.83 -2.75 -5.09
CA TYR A 319 -4.84 -2.60 -4.02
C TYR A 319 -4.61 -3.92 -3.30
N VAL A 320 -3.36 -4.15 -2.91
CA VAL A 320 -2.95 -5.33 -2.13
C VAL A 320 -2.32 -4.85 -0.82
N PRO A 321 -3.12 -4.71 0.27
CA PRO A 321 -2.60 -4.40 1.60
C PRO A 321 -1.54 -5.41 2.03
N GLY A 322 -0.43 -4.92 2.61
CA GLY A 322 0.69 -5.78 2.99
C GLY A 322 1.39 -6.47 1.83
N GLY A 323 1.12 -6.09 0.57
CA GLY A 323 1.69 -6.70 -0.63
C GLY A 323 3.20 -6.50 -0.79
N VAL A 324 3.80 -5.59 -0.02
CA VAL A 324 5.25 -5.42 0.11
C VAL A 324 5.68 -5.88 1.51
N VAL A 325 6.83 -6.53 1.62
CA VAL A 325 7.33 -7.09 2.89
C VAL A 325 7.45 -6.07 4.03
N THR A 326 7.60 -4.78 3.72
CA THR A 326 7.59 -3.67 4.69
C THR A 326 6.19 -3.30 5.20
N GLY A 327 5.12 -3.92 4.69
CA GLY A 327 3.73 -3.56 5.00
C GLY A 327 3.16 -2.45 4.11
N ARG A 328 3.93 -1.89 3.19
CA ARG A 328 3.39 -1.02 2.15
C ARG A 328 2.45 -1.78 1.24
N TRP A 329 1.48 -1.08 0.69
CA TRP A 329 0.57 -1.67 -0.29
C TRP A 329 1.25 -1.85 -1.64
N ALA A 330 0.89 -2.93 -2.32
CA ALA A 330 1.13 -3.12 -3.74
C ALA A 330 -0.16 -2.86 -4.55
N ALA A 331 -0.06 -2.90 -5.86
CA ALA A 331 -1.20 -2.94 -6.76
C ALA A 331 -1.02 -4.13 -7.71
N SER A 332 -2.05 -4.95 -7.84
CA SER A 332 -2.06 -6.09 -8.75
C SER A 332 -2.74 -5.81 -10.08
N GLY A 333 -3.31 -4.61 -10.25
CA GLY A 333 -3.97 -4.20 -11.49
C GLY A 333 -4.20 -2.69 -11.55
N GLY A 334 -4.34 -2.16 -12.74
CA GLY A 334 -4.63 -0.75 -13.02
C GLY A 334 -3.50 0.24 -12.73
N GLY A 335 -2.38 -0.18 -12.14
CA GLY A 335 -1.22 0.69 -11.91
C GLY A 335 -1.47 1.88 -10.99
N ALA A 336 -2.33 1.77 -9.95
CA ALA A 336 -2.69 2.86 -9.03
C ALA A 336 -1.48 3.61 -8.46
N LEU A 337 -0.39 2.88 -8.20
CA LEU A 337 0.83 3.44 -7.62
C LEU A 337 1.69 4.20 -8.65
N GLN A 338 1.22 4.42 -9.88
CA GLN A 338 2.01 4.99 -10.96
C GLN A 338 1.25 6.01 -11.84
N ILE A 339 0.12 6.57 -11.38
CA ILE A 339 -0.62 7.58 -12.17
C ILE A 339 0.31 8.77 -12.47
N PRO A 340 0.65 9.03 -13.74
CA PRO A 340 1.54 10.13 -14.11
C PRO A 340 0.91 11.48 -13.78
N ARG A 341 1.74 12.47 -13.41
CA ARG A 341 1.26 13.82 -13.09
C ARG A 341 0.43 14.44 -14.22
N GLN A 342 0.79 14.19 -15.47
CA GLN A 342 0.07 14.71 -16.63
C GLN A 342 -1.36 14.17 -16.76
N LEU A 343 -1.70 13.04 -16.16
CA LEU A 343 -3.05 12.47 -16.14
C LEU A 343 -3.86 12.86 -14.90
N ARG A 344 -3.25 13.52 -13.91
CA ARG A 344 -3.99 14.00 -12.72
C ARG A 344 -5.18 14.91 -13.04
N PRO A 345 -5.19 15.74 -14.10
CA PRO A 345 -6.39 16.49 -14.48
C PRO A 345 -7.61 15.64 -14.80
N ALA A 346 -7.43 14.37 -15.17
CA ALA A 346 -8.52 13.43 -15.38
C ALA A 346 -9.15 12.92 -14.07
N LEU A 347 -8.46 13.05 -12.90
CA LEU A 347 -9.09 12.83 -11.60
C LEU A 347 -10.01 14.01 -11.30
N ARG A 348 -11.31 13.83 -11.54
CA ARG A 348 -12.31 14.91 -11.45
C ARG A 348 -13.49 14.46 -10.62
N ALA A 349 -13.83 15.26 -9.61
CA ALA A 349 -15.01 15.02 -8.77
C ALA A 349 -16.31 15.04 -9.60
N ASP A 350 -17.31 14.32 -9.11
CA ASP A 350 -18.66 14.41 -9.63
C ASP A 350 -19.24 15.83 -9.47
N GLU A 351 -20.26 16.16 -10.23
CA GLU A 351 -20.92 17.47 -10.15
C GLU A 351 -21.51 17.68 -8.75
N GLY A 352 -21.15 18.78 -8.10
CA GLY A 352 -21.53 19.09 -6.73
C GLY A 352 -20.64 18.45 -5.66
N TRP A 353 -19.59 17.78 -6.07
CA TRP A 353 -18.61 17.13 -5.18
C TRP A 353 -17.23 17.79 -5.31
N ARG A 354 -16.32 17.44 -4.40
CA ARG A 354 -14.92 17.88 -4.38
C ARG A 354 -13.98 16.71 -4.10
N LEU A 355 -12.77 16.81 -4.62
CA LEU A 355 -11.63 16.00 -4.21
C LEU A 355 -10.86 16.75 -3.12
N VAL A 356 -10.71 16.11 -1.98
CA VAL A 356 -9.88 16.59 -0.87
C VAL A 356 -8.62 15.75 -0.87
N SER A 357 -7.53 16.30 -1.38
CA SER A 357 -6.23 15.62 -1.49
C SER A 357 -5.33 16.04 -0.35
N ALA A 358 -4.63 15.10 0.25
CA ALA A 358 -3.65 15.38 1.30
C ALA A 358 -2.42 14.47 1.14
N ASP A 359 -1.23 15.07 1.28
CA ASP A 359 0.08 14.40 1.19
C ASP A 359 0.86 14.70 2.47
N VAL A 360 1.44 13.66 3.08
CA VAL A 360 2.21 13.82 4.32
C VAL A 360 3.62 14.29 4.00
N ALA A 361 3.98 15.45 4.48
CA ALA A 361 5.31 16.00 4.25
C ALA A 361 6.38 15.19 4.99
N GLN A 362 7.34 14.62 4.26
CA GLN A 362 8.50 13.91 4.78
C GLN A 362 8.15 12.80 5.80
N LEU A 363 7.17 11.94 5.49
CA LEU A 363 6.67 10.91 6.41
C LEU A 363 7.79 10.03 6.98
N GLU A 364 8.65 9.44 6.14
CA GLU A 364 9.71 8.53 6.59
C GLU A 364 10.75 9.19 7.51
N PRO A 365 11.32 10.38 7.19
CA PRO A 365 12.21 11.10 8.11
C PRO A 365 11.57 11.44 9.45
N ARG A 366 10.29 11.79 9.46
CA ARG A 366 9.55 12.10 10.70
C ARG A 366 9.31 10.85 11.54
N ALA A 367 8.95 9.72 10.88
CA ALA A 367 8.88 8.42 11.54
C ALA A 367 10.23 8.03 12.15
N LEU A 368 11.34 8.25 11.43
CA LEU A 368 12.68 8.00 11.95
C LEU A 368 12.99 8.85 13.19
N ALA A 369 12.67 10.16 13.17
CA ALA A 369 12.85 11.04 14.31
C ALA A 369 12.04 10.57 15.53
N ALA A 370 10.79 10.14 15.32
CA ALA A 370 9.93 9.64 16.39
C ALA A 370 10.44 8.31 16.97
N MET A 371 10.76 7.33 16.12
CA MET A 371 11.26 6.01 16.55
C MET A 371 12.56 6.06 17.31
N SER A 372 13.51 6.90 16.85
CA SER A 372 14.83 7.02 17.43
C SER A 372 14.86 7.86 18.70
N GLY A 373 13.82 8.67 18.94
CA GLY A 373 13.82 9.68 19.99
C GLY A 373 14.85 10.79 19.78
N ASP A 374 15.30 11.00 18.52
CA ASP A 374 16.28 12.02 18.19
C ASP A 374 15.67 13.42 18.28
N ARG A 375 15.91 14.10 19.39
CA ARG A 375 15.32 15.42 19.68
C ARG A 375 15.78 16.50 18.70
N ALA A 376 17.01 16.42 18.20
CA ALA A 376 17.51 17.40 17.25
C ALA A 376 16.83 17.26 15.89
N MET A 377 16.64 16.00 15.42
CA MET A 377 15.91 15.73 14.20
C MET A 377 14.42 16.07 14.31
N ALA A 378 13.80 15.75 15.45
CA ALA A 378 12.42 16.13 15.75
C ALA A 378 12.24 17.66 15.73
N ALA A 379 13.10 18.42 16.41
CA ALA A 379 13.06 19.88 16.45
C ALA A 379 13.29 20.52 15.06
N ALA A 380 14.12 19.92 14.22
CA ALA A 380 14.33 20.39 12.85
C ALA A 380 13.05 20.32 12.00
N GLY A 381 12.16 19.35 12.30
CA GLY A 381 10.91 19.14 11.56
C GLY A 381 9.66 19.75 12.16
N TYR A 382 9.62 20.01 13.47
CA TYR A 382 8.39 20.38 14.16
C TYR A 382 7.82 21.73 13.69
N GLY A 383 6.56 21.70 13.21
CA GLY A 383 5.85 22.88 12.69
C GLY A 383 6.39 23.46 11.39
N ARG A 384 7.31 22.77 10.69
CA ARG A 384 7.95 23.27 9.45
C ARG A 384 8.45 22.15 8.55
N ASP A 385 8.93 22.51 7.37
CA ASP A 385 9.62 21.59 6.46
C ASP A 385 10.92 21.09 7.11
N LEU A 386 11.04 19.77 7.29
CA LEU A 386 12.18 19.14 7.95
C LEU A 386 13.50 19.40 7.20
N TYR A 387 13.48 19.36 5.87
CA TYR A 387 14.69 19.61 5.09
C TYR A 387 15.18 21.06 5.20
N SER A 388 14.25 22.03 5.22
CA SER A 388 14.59 23.43 5.50
C SER A 388 15.13 23.60 6.92
N GLY A 389 14.55 22.89 7.89
CA GLY A 389 15.04 22.90 9.26
C GLY A 389 16.47 22.36 9.42
N LEU A 390 16.91 21.41 8.57
CA LEU A 390 18.30 20.96 8.54
C LEU A 390 19.25 22.04 7.98
N VAL A 391 18.78 22.84 7.03
CA VAL A 391 19.54 24.00 6.51
C VAL A 391 19.68 25.06 7.59
N ASP A 392 18.58 25.41 8.25
CA ASP A 392 18.58 26.41 9.34
C ASP A 392 19.47 25.99 10.52
N ALA A 393 19.56 24.68 10.78
CA ALA A 393 20.47 24.11 11.77
C ALA A 393 21.95 24.05 11.31
N GLY A 394 22.24 24.47 10.08
CA GLY A 394 23.60 24.47 9.52
C GLY A 394 24.18 23.09 9.22
N VAL A 395 23.35 22.06 9.15
CA VAL A 395 23.77 20.68 8.85
C VAL A 395 24.19 20.54 7.39
N VAL A 396 23.45 21.19 6.49
CA VAL A 396 23.68 21.22 5.03
C VAL A 396 23.42 22.63 4.50
N ALA A 397 23.86 22.92 3.27
CA ALA A 397 23.73 24.26 2.69
C ALA A 397 22.39 24.51 2.01
N THR A 398 21.76 23.48 1.45
CA THR A 398 20.52 23.62 0.68
C THR A 398 19.48 22.57 1.05
N ARG A 399 18.20 22.90 0.84
CA ARG A 399 17.08 21.96 1.01
C ARG A 399 17.23 20.69 0.16
N GLN A 400 17.81 20.82 -1.04
CA GLN A 400 18.06 19.67 -1.92
C GLN A 400 19.14 18.75 -1.35
N GLU A 401 20.24 19.31 -0.83
CA GLU A 401 21.25 18.53 -0.12
C GLU A 401 20.66 17.84 1.12
N ALA A 402 19.80 18.53 1.90
CA ALA A 402 19.10 17.92 3.03
C ALA A 402 18.30 16.69 2.60
N LYS A 403 17.52 16.80 1.53
CA LYS A 403 16.74 15.70 0.97
C LYS A 403 17.63 14.54 0.53
N ILE A 404 18.69 14.81 -0.23
CA ILE A 404 19.64 13.79 -0.71
C ILE A 404 20.34 13.12 0.47
N ALA A 405 20.78 13.88 1.45
CA ALA A 405 21.48 13.38 2.63
C ALA A 405 20.61 12.45 3.47
N VAL A 406 19.39 12.90 3.83
CA VAL A 406 18.48 12.14 4.69
C VAL A 406 18.01 10.87 3.99
N LEU A 407 17.56 10.95 2.72
CA LEU A 407 17.15 9.78 1.95
C LEU A 407 18.34 8.84 1.72
N GLY A 408 19.51 9.38 1.40
CA GLY A 408 20.75 8.60 1.26
C GLY A 408 21.12 7.86 2.54
N ALA A 409 21.03 8.53 3.69
CA ALA A 409 21.26 7.92 4.98
C ALA A 409 20.25 6.80 5.28
N MET A 410 18.96 7.02 5.04
CA MET A 410 17.91 6.02 5.27
C MET A 410 18.02 4.81 4.33
N TYR A 411 18.41 5.03 3.07
CA TYR A 411 18.52 3.96 2.06
C TYR A 411 19.92 3.35 1.93
N GLY A 412 20.89 3.83 2.74
CA GLY A 412 22.24 3.27 2.79
C GLY A 412 23.12 3.64 1.60
N SER A 413 22.98 4.84 1.05
CA SER A 413 23.92 5.37 0.05
C SER A 413 25.28 5.64 0.69
N THR A 414 26.31 4.96 0.18
CA THR A 414 27.70 5.10 0.69
C THR A 414 28.62 5.85 -0.28
N THR A 415 28.11 6.24 -1.44
CA THR A 415 28.88 6.86 -2.52
C THR A 415 28.20 8.10 -3.07
N GLY A 416 28.94 8.93 -3.79
CA GLY A 416 28.44 10.16 -4.38
C GLY A 416 28.11 11.24 -3.34
N GLU A 417 27.30 12.20 -3.75
CA GLU A 417 26.91 13.37 -2.94
C GLU A 417 26.23 12.96 -1.61
N ALA A 418 25.33 11.98 -1.65
CA ALA A 418 24.65 11.47 -0.46
C ALA A 418 25.66 10.89 0.55
N GLY A 419 26.61 10.06 0.09
CA GLY A 419 27.63 9.46 0.97
C GLY A 419 28.54 10.48 1.64
N ALA A 420 28.86 11.59 0.97
CA ALA A 420 29.67 12.66 1.52
C ALA A 420 28.98 13.43 2.66
N LEU A 421 27.63 13.43 2.70
CA LEU A 421 26.84 14.14 3.71
C LEU A 421 26.49 13.28 4.94
N VAL A 422 26.61 11.96 4.86
CA VAL A 422 26.27 11.03 5.96
C VAL A 422 27.01 11.35 7.26
N PRO A 423 28.34 11.67 7.29
CA PRO A 423 29.04 11.99 8.53
C PRO A 423 28.45 13.22 9.25
N ARG A 424 27.94 14.21 8.51
CA ARG A 424 27.28 15.39 9.11
C ARG A 424 25.97 15.00 9.78
N LEU A 425 25.19 14.10 9.17
CA LEU A 425 23.97 13.58 9.79
C LEU A 425 24.28 12.77 11.04
N GLN A 426 25.33 11.92 11.03
CA GLN A 426 25.76 11.14 12.20
C GLN A 426 26.14 12.04 13.37
N GLN A 427 26.81 13.16 13.10
CA GLN A 427 27.20 14.13 14.11
C GLN A 427 26.01 14.89 14.70
N ASN A 428 25.03 15.27 13.88
CA ASN A 428 23.91 16.13 14.29
C ASN A 428 22.70 15.33 14.78
N PHE A 429 22.50 14.10 14.28
CA PHE A 429 21.34 13.22 14.57
C PHE A 429 21.82 11.82 14.99
N PRO A 430 22.60 11.70 16.07
CA PRO A 430 23.26 10.45 16.42
C PRO A 430 22.28 9.32 16.74
N ALA A 431 21.13 9.61 17.37
CA ALA A 431 20.16 8.60 17.72
C ALA A 431 19.44 8.03 16.47
N ALA A 432 19.05 8.91 15.55
CA ALA A 432 18.44 8.51 14.28
C ALA A 432 19.40 7.67 13.44
N MET A 433 20.66 8.10 13.33
CA MET A 433 21.67 7.39 12.56
C MET A 433 22.05 6.05 13.21
N HIS A 434 22.15 5.98 14.54
CA HIS A 434 22.41 4.74 15.27
C HIS A 434 21.32 3.70 15.01
N LEU A 435 20.04 4.09 15.01
CA LEU A 435 18.92 3.19 14.74
C LEU A 435 19.07 2.53 13.38
N VAL A 436 19.26 3.31 12.33
CA VAL A 436 19.36 2.76 10.96
C VAL A 436 20.67 2.01 10.71
N ASP A 437 21.79 2.43 11.34
CA ASP A 437 23.09 1.74 11.26
C ASP A 437 23.04 0.38 11.98
N SER A 438 22.38 0.31 13.14
CA SER A 438 22.17 -0.95 13.88
C SER A 438 21.28 -1.93 13.08
N ALA A 439 20.22 -1.43 12.45
CA ALA A 439 19.38 -2.25 11.57
C ALA A 439 20.17 -2.78 10.36
N ALA A 440 21.05 -1.96 9.78
CA ALA A 440 21.92 -2.38 8.70
C ALA A 440 22.93 -3.45 9.14
N GLU A 441 23.51 -3.32 10.34
CA GLU A 441 24.45 -4.29 10.85
C GLU A 441 23.78 -5.63 11.15
N ALA A 442 22.60 -5.63 11.78
CA ALA A 442 21.80 -6.84 11.96
C ALA A 442 21.58 -7.59 10.63
N GLY A 443 21.21 -6.86 9.56
CA GLY A 443 21.04 -7.46 8.24
C GLY A 443 22.33 -7.99 7.62
N ARG A 444 23.45 -7.28 7.75
CA ARG A 444 24.77 -7.77 7.26
C ARG A 444 25.16 -9.10 7.91
N GLN A 445 24.79 -9.27 9.17
CA GLN A 445 25.04 -10.50 9.94
C GLN A 445 23.99 -11.60 9.67
N GLY A 446 23.00 -11.34 8.82
CA GLY A 446 21.94 -12.30 8.50
C GLY A 446 20.80 -12.34 9.51
N GLY A 447 20.74 -11.37 10.42
CA GLY A 447 19.64 -11.19 11.36
C GLY A 447 18.41 -10.55 10.72
N VAL A 448 17.31 -10.54 11.49
CA VAL A 448 16.07 -9.85 11.15
C VAL A 448 15.95 -8.54 11.94
N VAL A 449 15.05 -7.67 11.52
CA VAL A 449 14.73 -6.42 12.21
C VAL A 449 13.23 -6.22 12.23
N SER A 450 12.74 -5.46 13.20
CA SER A 450 11.31 -5.19 13.37
C SER A 450 11.00 -3.70 13.28
N THR A 451 9.82 -3.36 12.75
CA THR A 451 9.25 -2.03 12.72
C THR A 451 8.78 -1.59 14.12
N TRP A 452 8.22 -0.39 14.23
CA TRP A 452 7.71 0.13 15.50
C TRP A 452 6.62 -0.74 16.14
N LEU A 453 5.66 -1.24 15.36
CA LEU A 453 4.62 -2.16 15.82
C LEU A 453 5.03 -3.64 15.70
N SER A 454 6.31 -3.90 15.41
CA SER A 454 6.91 -5.24 15.37
C SER A 454 6.51 -6.12 14.18
N ARG A 455 6.26 -5.53 13.03
CA ARG A 455 6.35 -6.25 11.77
C ARG A 455 7.81 -6.64 11.56
N THR A 456 8.08 -7.94 11.43
CA THR A 456 9.45 -8.46 11.33
C THR A 456 9.83 -8.73 9.88
N SER A 457 11.05 -8.37 9.52
CA SER A 457 11.61 -8.61 8.19
C SER A 457 11.79 -10.12 7.94
N PRO A 458 11.68 -10.58 6.68
CA PRO A 458 12.05 -11.94 6.36
C PRO A 458 13.55 -12.16 6.63
N PRO A 459 13.96 -13.38 7.05
CA PRO A 459 15.36 -13.75 7.12
C PRO A 459 15.98 -13.78 5.72
N PRO A 460 17.31 -13.67 5.60
CA PRO A 460 17.98 -13.80 4.31
C PRO A 460 17.68 -15.16 3.65
N GLY A 461 17.39 -15.13 2.36
CA GLY A 461 17.09 -16.33 1.60
C GLY A 461 18.29 -17.28 1.45
N GLU A 462 18.03 -18.50 0.98
CA GLU A 462 19.06 -19.54 0.80
C GLU A 462 20.23 -19.10 -0.11
N GLY A 463 19.98 -18.23 -1.10
CA GLY A 463 21.02 -17.68 -1.96
C GLY A 463 22.08 -16.92 -1.17
N TRP A 464 21.64 -16.07 -0.25
CA TRP A 464 22.53 -15.34 0.65
C TRP A 464 23.31 -16.31 1.55
N GLN A 465 22.64 -17.27 2.15
CA GLN A 465 23.28 -18.28 3.02
C GLN A 465 24.33 -19.12 2.27
N ARG A 466 24.06 -19.48 1.00
CA ARG A 466 25.04 -20.18 0.16
C ARG A 466 26.28 -19.33 -0.10
N LEU A 467 26.12 -18.04 -0.38
CA LEU A 467 27.24 -17.13 -0.61
C LEU A 467 28.10 -16.96 0.65
N GLN A 468 27.48 -16.79 1.84
CA GLN A 468 28.21 -16.67 3.09
C GLN A 468 28.98 -17.98 3.40
N ARG A 469 28.35 -19.14 3.21
CA ARG A 469 29.01 -20.45 3.40
C ARG A 469 30.18 -20.64 2.42
N ALA A 470 30.03 -20.21 1.16
CA ALA A 470 31.11 -20.32 0.18
C ALA A 470 32.34 -19.50 0.56
N ALA A 471 32.12 -18.27 1.05
CA ALA A 471 33.22 -17.38 1.50
C ALA A 471 33.93 -17.87 2.78
N ASN A 472 33.27 -18.71 3.59
CA ASN A 472 33.84 -19.26 4.83
C ASN A 472 34.53 -20.64 4.63
N ARG A 473 34.62 -21.14 3.40
CA ARG A 473 35.33 -22.39 3.12
C ARG A 473 36.84 -22.17 3.12
N PHE A 474 37.58 -23.23 3.42
CA PHE A 474 39.04 -23.19 3.41
C PHE A 474 39.62 -22.90 2.01
N ASP A 475 38.92 -23.31 0.95
CA ASP A 475 39.27 -23.11 -0.44
C ASP A 475 38.57 -21.89 -1.08
N ALA A 476 38.03 -20.98 -0.26
CA ALA A 476 37.34 -19.77 -0.74
C ALA A 476 38.25 -18.89 -1.57
N THR A 477 37.73 -18.40 -2.68
CA THR A 477 38.44 -17.44 -3.55
C THR A 477 38.12 -16.00 -3.17
N GLY A 478 38.98 -15.04 -3.55
CA GLY A 478 38.69 -13.61 -3.37
C GLY A 478 37.39 -13.16 -4.05
N ALA A 479 36.96 -13.85 -5.12
CA ALA A 479 35.66 -13.62 -5.77
C ALA A 479 34.50 -14.12 -4.92
N ASP A 480 34.65 -15.22 -4.16
CA ASP A 480 33.63 -15.70 -3.25
C ASP A 480 33.43 -14.73 -2.09
N GLU A 481 34.51 -14.25 -1.49
CA GLU A 481 34.48 -13.25 -0.44
C GLU A 481 33.84 -11.93 -0.91
N GLN A 482 34.16 -11.49 -2.14
CA GLN A 482 33.58 -10.26 -2.69
C GLN A 482 32.08 -10.41 -2.93
N ARG A 483 31.61 -11.57 -3.44
CA ARG A 483 30.19 -11.87 -3.61
C ARG A 483 29.45 -11.90 -2.27
N ALA A 484 30.03 -12.55 -1.27
CA ALA A 484 29.46 -12.62 0.08
C ALA A 484 29.37 -11.23 0.74
N ARG A 485 30.43 -10.42 0.67
CA ARG A 485 30.44 -9.04 1.16
C ARG A 485 29.38 -8.18 0.48
N ARG A 486 29.22 -8.31 -0.85
CA ARG A 486 28.19 -7.60 -1.60
C ARG A 486 26.79 -8.01 -1.14
N ALA A 487 26.52 -9.31 -1.03
CA ALA A 487 25.23 -9.84 -0.57
C ALA A 487 24.91 -9.42 0.87
N ALA A 488 25.91 -9.39 1.77
CA ALA A 488 25.76 -8.87 3.12
C ALA A 488 25.45 -7.36 3.11
N GLY A 489 26.10 -6.58 2.26
CA GLY A 489 25.81 -5.16 2.08
C GLY A 489 24.39 -4.90 1.55
N ASP A 490 23.93 -5.72 0.59
CA ASP A 490 22.55 -5.63 0.06
C ASP A 490 21.52 -5.93 1.14
N GLN A 491 21.74 -6.98 1.95
CA GLN A 491 20.87 -7.33 3.07
C GLN A 491 20.88 -6.24 4.15
N GLY A 492 22.02 -5.64 4.45
CA GLY A 492 22.11 -4.50 5.36
C GLY A 492 21.34 -3.27 4.86
N ARG A 493 21.37 -2.97 3.55
CA ARG A 493 20.54 -1.92 2.96
C ARG A 493 19.06 -2.23 3.07
N PHE A 494 18.69 -3.49 2.85
CA PHE A 494 17.31 -3.94 2.97
C PHE A 494 16.77 -3.75 4.39
N THR A 495 17.47 -4.24 5.42
CA THR A 495 17.02 -4.14 6.82
C THR A 495 17.00 -2.69 7.32
N ARG A 496 17.99 -1.88 6.93
CA ARG A 496 18.03 -0.44 7.21
C ARG A 496 16.77 0.29 6.71
N ASN A 497 16.39 0.01 5.47
CA ASN A 497 15.22 0.59 4.84
C ASN A 497 13.91 0.04 5.43
N PHE A 498 13.89 -1.27 5.73
CA PHE A 498 12.73 -1.98 6.26
C PHE A 498 12.17 -1.33 7.53
N VAL A 499 13.03 -1.00 8.48
CA VAL A 499 12.63 -0.44 9.77
C VAL A 499 11.87 0.87 9.60
N VAL A 500 12.38 1.79 8.79
CA VAL A 500 11.78 3.12 8.60
C VAL A 500 10.57 3.06 7.68
N GLN A 501 10.69 2.39 6.53
CA GLN A 501 9.56 2.26 5.59
C GLN A 501 8.38 1.53 6.22
N GLY A 502 8.65 0.46 6.97
CA GLY A 502 7.59 -0.32 7.60
C GLY A 502 6.89 0.47 8.70
N THR A 503 7.61 1.22 9.51
CA THR A 503 6.99 2.09 10.51
C THR A 503 6.18 3.22 9.89
N ALA A 504 6.66 3.79 8.78
CA ALA A 504 5.88 4.76 8.00
C ALA A 504 4.59 4.14 7.43
N ALA A 505 4.65 2.88 6.99
CA ALA A 505 3.47 2.14 6.53
C ALA A 505 2.49 1.86 7.68
N GLU A 506 2.96 1.51 8.87
CA GLU A 506 2.14 1.34 10.08
C GLU A 506 1.42 2.63 10.46
N TRP A 507 2.12 3.77 10.39
CA TRP A 507 1.50 5.07 10.62
C TRP A 507 0.42 5.36 9.58
N ALA A 508 0.68 5.12 8.30
CA ALA A 508 -0.27 5.32 7.22
C ALA A 508 -1.52 4.42 7.39
N LEU A 509 -1.36 3.16 7.79
CA LEU A 509 -2.47 2.26 8.10
C LEU A 509 -3.34 2.78 9.26
N ALA A 510 -2.72 3.27 10.34
CA ALA A 510 -3.44 3.88 11.46
C ALA A 510 -4.18 5.16 11.02
N TRP A 511 -3.55 5.99 10.17
CA TRP A 511 -4.17 7.16 9.57
C TRP A 511 -5.40 6.80 8.73
N LEU A 512 -5.28 5.84 7.82
CA LEU A 512 -6.39 5.35 6.99
C LEU A 512 -7.53 4.78 7.82
N ALA A 513 -7.22 3.97 8.86
CA ALA A 513 -8.21 3.36 9.74
C ALA A 513 -9.04 4.39 10.50
N ASP A 514 -8.39 5.40 11.08
CA ASP A 514 -9.09 6.47 11.81
C ASP A 514 -9.83 7.41 10.85
N LEU A 515 -9.24 7.76 9.71
CA LEU A 515 -9.87 8.59 8.68
C LEU A 515 -11.17 7.94 8.16
N ARG A 516 -11.13 6.66 7.83
CA ARG A 516 -12.31 5.88 7.42
C ARG A 516 -13.46 6.02 8.43
N LEU A 517 -13.16 5.85 9.72
CA LEU A 517 -14.16 5.94 10.79
C LEU A 517 -14.70 7.37 10.98
N ARG A 518 -13.86 8.39 10.80
CA ARG A 518 -14.28 9.79 10.87
C ARG A 518 -15.21 10.16 9.73
N LEU A 519 -14.86 9.76 8.49
CA LEU A 519 -15.70 9.99 7.32
C LEU A 519 -17.07 9.29 7.46
N ALA A 520 -17.10 8.07 7.99
CA ALA A 520 -18.35 7.33 8.22
C ALA A 520 -19.29 8.00 9.27
N ARG A 521 -18.78 8.92 10.10
CA ARG A 521 -19.56 9.68 11.08
C ARG A 521 -20.12 10.99 10.53
N LEU A 522 -19.65 11.44 9.37
CA LEU A 522 -20.23 12.59 8.70
C LEU A 522 -21.68 12.28 8.30
N PRO A 523 -22.58 13.27 8.31
CA PRO A 523 -23.97 13.07 7.91
C PRO A 523 -24.05 12.60 6.46
N GLU A 524 -25.10 11.85 6.14
CA GLU A 524 -25.37 11.52 4.73
C GLU A 524 -25.75 12.78 3.96
N PHE A 525 -25.29 12.84 2.73
CA PHE A 525 -25.66 13.90 1.81
C PHE A 525 -27.12 13.74 1.36
N ASP A 526 -27.93 14.73 1.63
CA ASP A 526 -29.36 14.76 1.29
C ASP A 526 -29.67 15.49 -0.03
N GLY A 527 -28.64 16.06 -0.65
CA GLY A 527 -28.76 16.80 -1.92
C GLY A 527 -29.19 15.93 -3.11
N THR A 528 -29.55 16.61 -4.19
CA THR A 528 -30.14 16.00 -5.41
C THR A 528 -29.13 15.31 -6.33
N ARG A 529 -27.83 15.48 -6.10
CA ARG A 529 -26.74 14.95 -6.96
C ARG A 529 -25.84 13.98 -6.19
N PRO A 530 -26.30 12.74 -5.92
CA PRO A 530 -25.47 11.74 -5.30
C PRO A 530 -24.36 11.29 -6.27
N ALA A 531 -23.22 10.83 -5.74
CA ALA A 531 -22.16 10.17 -6.52
C ALA A 531 -22.56 8.73 -6.86
N ALA A 532 -23.58 8.55 -7.71
CA ALA A 532 -24.21 7.24 -7.95
C ALA A 532 -23.24 6.13 -8.35
N ALA A 533 -22.24 6.44 -9.18
CA ALA A 533 -21.23 5.49 -9.62
C ALA A 533 -20.28 5.00 -8.50
N SER A 534 -20.29 5.64 -7.31
CA SER A 534 -19.55 5.18 -6.12
C SER A 534 -20.29 4.08 -5.34
N GLY A 535 -21.42 3.57 -5.87
CA GLY A 535 -22.15 2.44 -5.31
C GLY A 535 -23.01 2.79 -4.09
N PRO A 536 -23.78 1.80 -3.60
CA PRO A 536 -24.86 2.05 -2.62
C PRO A 536 -24.35 2.52 -1.25
N VAL A 537 -23.13 2.19 -0.85
CA VAL A 537 -22.56 2.63 0.43
C VAL A 537 -22.07 4.07 0.37
N PHE A 538 -21.48 4.49 -0.76
CA PHE A 538 -20.68 5.72 -0.84
C PHE A 538 -21.33 6.83 -1.65
N SER A 539 -22.41 6.56 -2.37
CA SER A 539 -23.06 7.53 -3.24
C SER A 539 -23.56 8.80 -2.50
N ARG A 540 -23.74 8.74 -1.18
CA ARG A 540 -24.21 9.85 -0.35
C ARG A 540 -23.31 10.16 0.83
N ARG A 541 -22.05 9.76 0.80
CA ARG A 541 -21.11 9.94 1.91
C ARG A 541 -19.75 10.37 1.42
N ALA A 542 -19.08 11.23 2.16
CA ALA A 542 -17.65 11.47 1.96
C ALA A 542 -16.87 10.16 2.18
N HIS A 543 -15.99 9.81 1.27
CA HIS A 543 -15.28 8.52 1.28
C HIS A 543 -13.89 8.59 0.65
N LEU A 544 -13.00 7.69 1.08
CA LEU A 544 -11.68 7.50 0.47
C LEU A 544 -11.83 6.90 -0.93
N VAL A 545 -11.10 7.43 -1.90
CA VAL A 545 -11.06 6.92 -3.28
C VAL A 545 -9.65 6.56 -3.74
N PHE A 546 -8.61 7.12 -3.11
CA PHE A 546 -7.23 6.91 -3.53
C PHE A 546 -6.28 6.92 -2.33
N PHE A 547 -5.27 6.05 -2.39
CA PHE A 547 -4.15 6.03 -1.47
C PHE A 547 -2.86 5.69 -2.20
N LEU A 548 -1.78 6.45 -1.95
CA LEU A 548 -0.46 6.20 -2.51
C LEU A 548 0.61 6.57 -1.48
N HIS A 549 1.08 5.59 -0.73
CA HIS A 549 2.15 5.69 0.28
C HIS A 549 1.89 6.72 1.40
N ASP A 550 1.91 7.98 1.06
CA ASP A 550 1.76 9.15 1.94
C ASP A 550 0.69 10.14 1.45
N GLU A 551 -0.01 9.81 0.36
CA GLU A 551 -1.09 10.63 -0.22
C GLU A 551 -2.43 9.91 -0.12
N VAL A 552 -3.48 10.65 0.30
CA VAL A 552 -4.88 10.21 0.25
C VAL A 552 -5.70 11.19 -0.58
N ILE A 553 -6.76 10.68 -1.22
CA ILE A 553 -7.80 11.52 -1.82
C ILE A 553 -9.15 11.05 -1.29
N VAL A 554 -9.92 12.00 -0.77
CA VAL A 554 -11.30 11.82 -0.34
C VAL A 554 -12.22 12.49 -1.35
N HIS A 555 -13.26 11.79 -1.79
CA HIS A 555 -14.34 12.32 -2.59
C HIS A 555 -15.50 12.68 -1.64
N ALA A 556 -15.86 13.95 -1.58
CA ALA A 556 -16.81 14.47 -0.62
C ALA A 556 -17.83 15.41 -1.29
N PRO A 557 -19.10 15.47 -0.83
CA PRO A 557 -20.02 16.54 -1.20
C PRO A 557 -19.36 17.91 -0.98
N ALA A 558 -19.57 18.86 -1.86
CA ALA A 558 -18.91 20.17 -1.80
C ALA A 558 -19.12 20.88 -0.45
N GLU A 559 -20.30 20.74 0.14
CA GLU A 559 -20.65 21.29 1.46
C GLU A 559 -19.96 20.61 2.64
N GLN A 560 -19.43 19.39 2.45
CA GLN A 560 -18.71 18.61 3.46
C GLN A 560 -17.19 18.60 3.23
N ALA A 561 -16.69 19.29 2.20
CA ALA A 561 -15.28 19.24 1.83
C ALA A 561 -14.35 19.72 2.95
N ASP A 562 -14.72 20.79 3.67
CA ASP A 562 -13.95 21.30 4.81
C ASP A 562 -14.00 20.33 6.00
N GLN A 563 -15.14 19.67 6.25
CA GLN A 563 -15.27 18.65 7.29
C GLN A 563 -14.43 17.40 6.97
N ALA A 564 -14.37 17.01 5.70
CA ALA A 564 -13.49 15.94 5.23
C ALA A 564 -12.02 16.31 5.40
N ALA A 565 -11.64 17.55 5.08
CA ALA A 565 -10.29 18.06 5.30
C ALA A 565 -9.89 18.04 6.78
N GLU A 566 -10.79 18.43 7.67
CA GLU A 566 -10.57 18.37 9.11
C GLU A 566 -10.46 16.92 9.61
N ALA A 567 -11.29 16.01 9.08
CA ALA A 567 -11.20 14.57 9.38
C ALA A 567 -9.83 14.00 8.99
N ILE A 568 -9.28 14.41 7.84
CA ILE A 568 -7.95 13.99 7.38
C ILE A 568 -6.86 14.47 8.36
N ARG A 569 -6.89 15.76 8.77
CA ARG A 569 -5.93 16.33 9.72
C ARG A 569 -6.03 15.67 11.09
N ALA A 570 -7.23 15.53 11.60
CA ALA A 570 -7.48 14.93 12.90
C ALA A 570 -7.06 13.45 12.96
N ALA A 571 -7.25 12.70 11.86
CA ALA A 571 -6.80 11.32 11.75
C ALA A 571 -5.27 11.22 11.72
N ALA A 572 -4.57 12.09 10.99
CA ALA A 572 -3.10 12.13 10.95
C ALA A 572 -2.51 12.42 12.35
N ALA A 573 -3.08 13.40 13.05
CA ALA A 573 -2.69 13.72 14.42
C ALA A 573 -2.97 12.56 15.40
N ALA A 574 -4.10 11.85 15.23
CA ALA A 574 -4.44 10.69 16.04
C ALA A 574 -3.49 9.51 15.78
N ALA A 575 -3.13 9.24 14.52
CA ALA A 575 -2.15 8.21 14.16
C ALA A 575 -0.76 8.49 14.78
N GLY A 576 -0.30 9.75 14.74
CA GLY A 576 0.95 10.15 15.37
C GLY A 576 0.95 9.89 16.89
N ARG A 577 -0.09 10.31 17.58
CA ARG A 577 -0.24 10.07 19.03
C ARG A 577 -0.38 8.59 19.37
N LEU A 578 -1.14 7.83 18.56
CA LEU A 578 -1.35 6.40 18.79
C LEU A 578 -0.05 5.60 18.71
N LEU A 579 0.79 5.91 17.74
CA LEU A 579 2.04 5.17 17.54
C LEU A 579 3.16 5.68 18.44
N PHE A 580 3.34 6.99 18.53
CA PHE A 580 4.54 7.60 19.11
C PHE A 580 4.29 8.33 20.43
N GLY A 581 3.05 8.32 20.95
CA GLY A 581 2.70 8.97 22.22
C GLY A 581 3.01 10.48 22.20
N ASP A 582 3.77 10.94 23.19
CA ASP A 582 4.15 12.34 23.37
C ASP A 582 5.47 12.71 22.66
N ALA A 583 5.92 11.91 21.68
CA ALA A 583 7.09 12.25 20.90
C ALA A 583 6.88 13.62 20.21
N PRO A 584 7.88 14.55 20.29
CA PRO A 584 7.73 15.90 19.77
C PRO A 584 7.92 15.92 18.23
N VAL A 585 7.10 15.14 17.54
CA VAL A 585 7.08 15.01 16.06
C VAL A 585 5.67 15.22 15.57
N ASP A 586 5.50 16.07 14.58
CA ASP A 586 4.25 16.29 13.87
C ASP A 586 4.28 15.67 12.47
N PHE A 587 3.11 15.48 11.87
CA PHE A 587 2.95 14.95 10.52
C PHE A 587 2.10 15.94 9.70
N PRO A 588 2.71 17.05 9.24
CA PRO A 588 2.01 18.09 8.51
C PRO A 588 1.55 17.58 7.15
N LEU A 589 0.38 18.06 6.74
CA LEU A 589 -0.27 17.67 5.49
C LEU A 589 -0.25 18.84 4.50
N ASP A 590 0.18 18.56 3.28
CA ASP A 590 -0.08 19.42 2.12
C ASP A 590 -1.47 19.06 1.60
N LEU A 591 -2.45 19.92 1.89
CA LEU A 591 -3.87 19.66 1.66
C LEU A 591 -4.45 20.64 0.66
N SER A 592 -5.20 20.10 -0.31
CA SER A 592 -5.93 20.89 -1.32
C SER A 592 -7.37 20.39 -1.47
N ILE A 593 -8.28 21.31 -1.78
CA ILE A 593 -9.70 21.02 -2.08
C ILE A 593 -10.00 21.58 -3.47
N GLY A 594 -10.53 20.76 -4.37
CA GLY A 594 -10.83 21.17 -5.73
C GLY A 594 -11.75 20.21 -6.47
N GLU A 595 -12.13 20.59 -7.67
CA GLU A 595 -12.84 19.68 -8.58
C GLU A 595 -11.90 18.65 -9.21
N ARG A 596 -10.60 18.92 -9.21
CA ARG A 596 -9.54 18.06 -9.75
C ARG A 596 -8.44 17.87 -8.73
N ALA A 597 -7.78 16.71 -8.76
CA ALA A 597 -6.64 16.41 -7.89
C ALA A 597 -5.34 16.99 -8.49
N ILE A 598 -5.26 18.31 -8.64
CA ILE A 598 -4.07 19.01 -9.15
C ILE A 598 -3.28 19.51 -7.93
N LYS A 599 -1.99 19.16 -7.87
CA LYS A 599 -1.03 19.85 -7.00
C LYS A 599 -0.46 21.03 -7.77
N GLU A 600 -0.63 22.24 -7.24
CA GLU A 600 0.01 23.46 -7.75
C GLU A 600 1.54 23.39 -7.69
#